data_0629681eee132ba438410ebed916b4e8
#
_entry.id   0629681eee132ba438410ebed916b4e8
#
_cell.length_a   1.000
_cell.length_b   1.000
_cell.length_c   1.000
_cell.angle_alpha   90.00
_cell.angle_beta   90.00
_cell.angle_gamma   90.00
#
_symmetry.space_group_name_H-M   'P 1'
#
loop_
_entity.id
_entity.type
_entity.pdbx_description
1 polymer ?
#
loop_
_entity_poly.entity_id
_entity_poly.type
_entity_poly.pdbx_seq_one_letter_code
_entity_poly.pdbx_strand_id
1 'polypeptide(L)'
;GYAVVLVDGSQEMCKAAAALCGQESVCSTFAEYAPQGSFDGIWACASLLHLSREVVRSVVKKLMASLQPGGCFYMSFKYGDFSGERNGRFFTDLTEVSLQDVLLGLNDVERVESRITLDVRPGRAAEKWLNVYLMKRR
;
A
#
# COMPACT_ATOMS: atom_id res chain seq x y z
N GLY A 1 22.83 -1.79 3.76
CA GLY A 1 21.36 -1.82 3.89
C GLY A 1 20.71 -0.71 3.08
N TYR A 2 19.40 -0.70 3.01
CA TYR A 2 18.63 0.37 2.36
C TYR A 2 18.43 1.55 3.30
N ALA A 3 18.43 2.78 2.78
CA ALA A 3 17.87 3.93 3.48
C ALA A 3 16.34 3.85 3.35
N VAL A 4 15.63 3.82 4.48
CA VAL A 4 14.17 3.67 4.47
C VAL A 4 13.50 4.81 5.23
N VAL A 5 12.32 5.19 4.77
CA VAL A 5 11.40 6.06 5.51
C VAL A 5 10.23 5.17 5.95
N LEU A 6 10.03 5.08 7.25
CA LEU A 6 8.94 4.32 7.86
C LEU A 6 7.75 5.25 8.12
N VAL A 7 6.56 4.85 7.73
CA VAL A 7 5.34 5.66 7.92
C VAL A 7 4.23 4.79 8.50
N ASP A 8 3.65 5.22 9.59
CA ASP A 8 2.47 4.59 10.19
C ASP A 8 1.59 5.65 10.86
N GLY A 9 0.29 5.42 10.89
CA GLY A 9 -0.67 6.29 11.60
C GLY A 9 -0.69 6.08 13.11
N SER A 10 -0.15 4.98 13.60
CA SER A 10 -0.08 4.64 15.02
C SER A 10 1.26 5.05 15.61
N GLN A 11 1.21 5.89 16.63
CA GLN A 11 2.41 6.33 17.35
C GLN A 11 3.18 5.18 17.98
N GLU A 12 2.47 4.16 18.47
CA GLU A 12 3.07 2.97 19.06
C GLU A 12 3.77 2.10 18.01
N MET A 13 3.17 1.96 16.83
CA MET A 13 3.79 1.24 15.71
C MET A 13 5.02 1.98 15.20
N CYS A 14 4.98 3.31 15.13
CA CYS A 14 6.13 4.14 14.78
C CYS A 14 7.30 3.92 15.75
N LYS A 15 7.02 3.93 17.05
CA LYS A 15 8.05 3.66 18.08
C LYS A 15 8.64 2.25 17.94
N ALA A 16 7.78 1.24 17.76
CA ALA A 16 8.23 -0.15 17.58
C ALA A 16 9.07 -0.31 16.31
N ALA A 17 8.66 0.29 15.20
CA ALA A 17 9.39 0.25 13.95
C ALA A 17 10.76 0.95 14.07
N ALA A 18 10.81 2.13 14.67
CA ALA A 18 12.05 2.85 14.89
C ALA A 18 13.03 2.08 15.78
N ALA A 19 12.53 1.45 16.84
CA ALA A 19 13.34 0.60 17.73
C ALA A 19 13.90 -0.65 17.01
N LEU A 20 13.12 -1.25 16.11
CA LEU A 20 13.52 -2.44 15.36
C LEU A 20 14.54 -2.12 14.26
N CYS A 21 14.34 -1.03 13.53
CA CYS A 21 15.13 -0.69 12.34
C CYS A 21 16.28 0.29 12.62
N GLY A 22 16.31 0.93 13.78
CA GLY A 22 17.29 1.97 14.12
C GLY A 22 17.17 3.24 13.26
N GLN A 23 16.01 3.47 12.63
CA GLN A 23 15.72 4.62 11.79
C GLN A 23 14.49 5.36 12.31
N GLU A 24 14.42 6.65 12.06
CA GLU A 24 13.26 7.46 12.42
C GLU A 24 12.02 7.03 11.61
N SER A 25 10.88 7.05 12.27
CA SER A 25 9.59 6.84 11.62
C SER A 25 8.74 8.09 11.64
N VAL A 26 7.97 8.29 10.58
CA VAL A 26 7.01 9.38 10.44
C VAL A 26 5.65 8.90 10.94
N CYS A 27 5.16 9.50 12.02
CA CYS A 27 3.81 9.22 12.51
C CYS A 27 2.82 10.11 11.76
N SER A 28 2.14 9.56 10.78
CA SER A 28 1.17 10.26 9.94
C SER A 28 0.17 9.30 9.35
N THR A 29 -1.05 9.75 9.14
CA THR A 29 -1.98 9.00 8.28
C THR A 29 -1.46 8.98 6.84
N PHE A 30 -1.81 7.95 6.07
CA PHE A 30 -1.37 7.87 4.67
C PHE A 30 -1.98 8.98 3.81
N ALA A 31 -3.17 9.46 4.16
CA ALA A 31 -3.81 10.58 3.48
C ALA A 31 -3.04 11.90 3.67
N GLU A 32 -2.55 12.15 4.88
CA GLU A 32 -1.83 13.38 5.24
C GLU A 32 -0.34 13.32 4.93
N TYR A 33 0.24 12.12 4.90
CA TYR A 33 1.67 11.96 4.62
C TYR A 33 2.06 12.60 3.28
N ALA A 34 3.02 13.50 3.34
CA ALA A 34 3.61 14.14 2.17
C ALA A 34 5.05 13.61 1.98
N PRO A 35 5.30 12.76 0.97
CA PRO A 35 6.63 12.24 0.70
C PRO A 35 7.63 13.38 0.47
N GLN A 36 8.78 13.32 1.15
CA GLN A 36 9.89 14.24 0.97
C GLN A 36 10.99 13.55 0.17
N GLY A 37 11.24 14.02 -1.04
CA GLY A 37 12.20 13.42 -1.96
C GLY A 37 11.60 12.36 -2.86
N SER A 38 12.46 11.52 -3.42
CA SER A 38 12.09 10.45 -4.34
C SER A 38 12.63 9.10 -3.86
N PHE A 39 11.91 8.04 -4.20
CA PHE A 39 12.16 6.69 -3.73
C PHE A 39 12.39 5.73 -4.91
N ASP A 40 13.30 4.77 -4.73
CA ASP A 40 13.49 3.67 -5.69
C ASP A 40 12.37 2.63 -5.59
N GLY A 41 11.77 2.50 -4.41
CA GLY A 41 10.67 1.57 -4.17
C GLY A 41 9.78 2.00 -3.02
N ILE A 42 8.51 1.57 -3.08
CA ILE A 42 7.52 1.78 -2.02
C ILE A 42 6.90 0.43 -1.68
N TRP A 43 6.79 0.14 -0.38
CA TRP A 43 6.26 -1.11 0.14
C TRP A 43 5.06 -0.82 1.07
N ALA A 44 3.85 -1.14 0.62
CA ALA A 44 2.60 -0.94 1.35
C ALA A 44 1.86 -2.28 1.58
N CYS A 45 2.50 -3.18 2.31
CA CYS A 45 1.96 -4.50 2.60
C CYS A 45 0.84 -4.42 3.64
N ALA A 46 -0.37 -4.87 3.27
CA ALA A 46 -1.54 -4.94 4.15
C ALA A 46 -1.78 -3.66 4.97
N SER A 47 -1.58 -2.51 4.36
CA SER A 47 -1.66 -1.20 5.02
C SER A 47 -2.74 -0.30 4.42
N LEU A 48 -2.76 -0.08 3.12
CA LEU A 48 -3.73 0.80 2.45
C LEU A 48 -5.16 0.24 2.44
N LEU A 49 -5.32 -1.03 2.74
CA LEU A 49 -6.62 -1.72 2.77
C LEU A 49 -7.60 -1.18 3.83
N HIS A 50 -7.13 -0.37 4.78
CA HIS A 50 -7.97 0.27 5.80
C HIS A 50 -8.51 1.65 5.38
N LEU A 51 -8.24 2.08 4.16
CA LEU A 51 -8.72 3.33 3.58
C LEU A 51 -9.90 3.07 2.64
N SER A 52 -10.78 4.05 2.46
CA SER A 52 -11.80 3.97 1.42
C SER A 52 -11.15 3.94 0.03
N ARG A 53 -11.83 3.39 -0.97
CA ARG A 53 -11.31 3.27 -2.34
C ARG A 53 -10.88 4.61 -2.93
N GLU A 54 -11.61 5.67 -2.65
CA GLU A 54 -11.27 7.03 -3.10
C GLU A 54 -9.97 7.53 -2.46
N VAL A 55 -9.80 7.30 -1.16
CA VAL A 55 -8.58 7.68 -0.44
C VAL A 55 -7.41 6.82 -0.92
N VAL A 56 -7.60 5.51 -1.14
CA VAL A 56 -6.56 4.64 -1.73
C VAL A 56 -6.09 5.20 -3.07
N ARG A 57 -7.01 5.58 -3.97
CA ARG A 57 -6.67 6.18 -5.27
C ARG A 57 -5.81 7.43 -5.11
N SER A 58 -6.21 8.33 -4.23
CA SER A 58 -5.48 9.58 -3.95
C SER A 58 -4.08 9.30 -3.38
N VAL A 59 -3.97 8.38 -2.44
CA VAL A 59 -2.69 7.99 -1.82
C VAL A 59 -1.78 7.33 -2.85
N VAL A 60 -2.28 6.37 -3.64
CA VAL A 60 -1.51 5.70 -4.69
C VAL A 60 -0.96 6.71 -5.70
N LYS A 61 -1.79 7.66 -6.14
CA LYS A 61 -1.36 8.72 -7.06
C LYS A 61 -0.22 9.56 -6.48
N LYS A 62 -0.35 9.97 -5.23
CA LYS A 62 0.67 10.74 -4.50
C LYS A 62 1.98 9.97 -4.34
N LEU A 63 1.89 8.70 -3.95
CA LEU A 63 3.07 7.85 -3.76
C LEU A 63 3.75 7.51 -5.09
N MET A 64 3.00 7.23 -6.15
CA MET A 64 3.56 7.04 -7.50
C MET A 64 4.33 8.27 -7.97
N ALA A 65 3.84 9.47 -7.68
CA ALA A 65 4.54 10.71 -8.04
C ALA A 65 5.91 10.83 -7.36
N SER A 66 6.07 10.28 -6.15
CA SER A 66 7.34 10.29 -5.40
C SER A 66 8.33 9.18 -5.77
N LEU A 67 7.96 8.24 -6.65
CA LEU A 67 8.90 7.26 -7.17
C LEU A 67 9.86 7.85 -8.20
N GLN A 68 11.09 7.34 -8.22
CA GLN A 68 12.02 7.55 -9.32
C GLN A 68 11.49 6.89 -10.61
N PRO A 69 11.88 7.38 -11.79
CA PRO A 69 11.65 6.66 -13.05
C PRO A 69 12.19 5.22 -12.97
N GLY A 70 11.37 4.25 -13.33
CA GLY A 70 11.68 2.82 -13.19
C GLY A 70 11.51 2.24 -11.78
N GLY A 71 11.11 3.05 -10.81
CA GLY A 71 10.83 2.59 -9.44
C GLY A 71 9.60 1.71 -9.36
N CYS A 72 9.52 0.91 -8.29
CA CYS A 72 8.45 -0.07 -8.07
C CYS A 72 7.62 0.29 -6.83
N PHE A 73 6.29 0.22 -6.95
CA PHE A 73 5.36 0.32 -5.83
C PHE A 73 4.63 -1.00 -5.63
N TYR A 74 4.85 -1.63 -4.49
CA TYR A 74 4.11 -2.80 -4.04
C TYR A 74 3.02 -2.42 -3.05
N MET A 75 1.84 -3.00 -3.24
CA MET A 75 0.73 -2.91 -2.28
C MET A 75 -0.05 -4.22 -2.24
N SER A 76 -0.72 -4.49 -1.10
CA SER A 76 -1.58 -5.67 -0.98
C SER A 76 -2.89 -5.37 -0.29
N PHE A 77 -3.94 -6.05 -0.75
CA PHE A 77 -5.32 -5.97 -0.27
C PHE A 77 -5.89 -7.36 -0.05
N LYS A 78 -6.89 -7.49 0.82
CA LYS A 78 -7.69 -8.71 0.81
C LYS A 78 -8.41 -8.83 -0.52
N TYR A 79 -8.48 -10.05 -1.03
CA TYR A 79 -9.13 -10.33 -2.32
C TYR A 79 -10.64 -10.45 -2.13
N GLY A 80 -11.40 -9.63 -2.84
CA GLY A 80 -12.86 -9.63 -2.80
C GLY A 80 -13.47 -8.27 -3.16
N ASP A 81 -14.77 -8.16 -2.98
CA ASP A 81 -15.54 -6.94 -3.31
C ASP A 81 -16.06 -6.20 -2.07
N PHE A 82 -15.69 -6.63 -0.88
CA PHE A 82 -16.17 -6.03 0.35
C PHE A 82 -15.60 -4.63 0.54
N SER A 83 -16.45 -3.70 0.92
CA SER A 83 -16.03 -2.37 1.36
C SER A 83 -16.90 -1.96 2.55
N GLY A 84 -16.29 -1.73 3.70
CA GLY A 84 -17.00 -1.39 4.92
C GLY A 84 -16.23 -1.77 6.18
N GLU A 85 -16.94 -1.81 7.29
CA GLU A 85 -16.39 -2.12 8.60
C GLU A 85 -16.43 -3.62 8.88
N ARG A 86 -15.31 -4.16 9.34
CA ARG A 86 -15.11 -5.53 9.80
C ARG A 86 -14.30 -5.52 11.08
N ASN A 87 -14.84 -6.09 12.18
CA ASN A 87 -14.13 -6.18 13.47
C ASN A 87 -13.58 -4.82 13.97
N GLY A 88 -14.37 -3.75 13.84
CA GLY A 88 -14.00 -2.41 14.31
C GLY A 88 -12.99 -1.67 13.42
N ARG A 89 -12.70 -2.18 12.22
CA ARG A 89 -11.83 -1.54 11.23
C ARG A 89 -12.49 -1.47 9.87
N PHE A 90 -12.27 -0.38 9.17
CA PHE A 90 -12.66 -0.27 7.76
C PHE A 90 -11.77 -1.14 6.89
N PHE A 91 -12.35 -1.81 5.91
CA PHE A 91 -11.65 -2.59 4.90
C PHE A 91 -12.14 -2.25 3.50
N THR A 92 -11.22 -2.16 2.58
CA THR A 92 -11.46 -2.14 1.14
C THR A 92 -10.78 -3.38 0.56
N ASP A 93 -11.57 -4.38 0.20
CA ASP A 93 -11.09 -5.53 -0.54
C ASP A 93 -11.06 -5.17 -2.04
N LEU A 94 -10.15 -5.75 -2.79
CA LEU A 94 -10.03 -5.53 -4.23
C LEU A 94 -9.95 -6.85 -5.00
N THR A 95 -10.55 -6.85 -6.17
CA THR A 95 -10.32 -7.80 -7.25
C THR A 95 -9.48 -7.15 -8.34
N GLU A 96 -9.04 -7.90 -9.34
CA GLU A 96 -8.36 -7.33 -10.51
C GLU A 96 -9.24 -6.31 -11.25
N VAL A 97 -10.56 -6.52 -11.23
CA VAL A 97 -11.52 -5.60 -11.86
C VAL A 97 -11.60 -4.29 -11.08
N SER A 98 -11.83 -4.36 -9.76
CA SER A 98 -11.95 -3.16 -8.93
C SER A 98 -10.62 -2.42 -8.72
N LEU A 99 -9.50 -3.11 -8.90
CA LEU A 99 -8.18 -2.48 -8.95
C LEU A 99 -8.08 -1.43 -10.06
N GLN A 100 -8.75 -1.63 -11.20
CA GLN A 100 -8.73 -0.67 -12.30
C GLN A 100 -9.28 0.71 -11.87
N ASP A 101 -10.24 0.74 -10.96
CA ASP A 101 -10.78 1.99 -10.42
C ASP A 101 -9.73 2.74 -9.58
N VAL A 102 -8.89 2.01 -8.85
CA VAL A 102 -7.80 2.59 -8.06
C VAL A 102 -6.71 3.17 -8.97
N LEU A 103 -6.44 2.51 -10.09
CA LEU A 103 -5.39 2.90 -11.04
C LEU A 103 -5.84 3.96 -12.05
N LEU A 104 -7.13 4.31 -12.05
CA LEU A 104 -7.67 5.28 -12.99
C LEU A 104 -7.00 6.65 -12.87
N GLY A 105 -6.50 7.15 -14.00
CA GLY A 105 -5.82 8.45 -14.08
C GLY A 105 -4.34 8.43 -13.68
N LEU A 106 -3.74 7.25 -13.47
CA LEU A 106 -2.28 7.08 -13.38
C LEU A 106 -1.70 6.97 -14.79
N ASN A 107 -1.03 8.03 -15.23
CA ASN A 107 -0.50 8.10 -16.62
C ASN A 107 0.99 7.70 -16.71
N ASP A 108 1.67 7.60 -15.58
CA ASP A 108 3.10 7.32 -15.47
C ASP A 108 3.43 5.87 -15.09
N VAL A 109 2.44 4.98 -15.14
CA VAL A 109 2.63 3.54 -14.95
C VAL A 109 3.01 2.89 -16.28
N GLU A 110 4.16 2.21 -16.30
CA GLU A 110 4.62 1.42 -17.44
C GLU A 110 4.04 0.00 -17.41
N ARG A 111 4.00 -0.61 -16.22
CA ARG A 111 3.55 -1.99 -16.05
C ARG A 111 2.79 -2.17 -14.74
N VAL A 112 1.70 -2.93 -14.82
CA VAL A 112 0.93 -3.40 -13.69
C VAL A 112 1.00 -4.92 -13.65
N GLU A 113 1.43 -5.48 -12.53
CA GLU A 113 1.32 -6.92 -12.27
C GLU A 113 0.47 -7.15 -11.03
N SER A 114 -0.37 -8.18 -11.06
CA SER A 114 -1.09 -8.63 -9.89
C SER A 114 -0.98 -10.14 -9.71
N ARG A 115 -0.97 -10.58 -8.45
CA ARG A 115 -0.94 -12.00 -8.08
C ARG A 115 -1.87 -12.25 -6.91
N ILE A 116 -2.64 -13.33 -6.99
CA ILE A 116 -3.47 -13.80 -5.89
C ILE A 116 -2.67 -14.84 -5.10
N THR A 117 -2.58 -14.66 -3.79
CA THR A 117 -1.95 -15.60 -2.87
C THR A 117 -2.94 -16.00 -1.77
N LEU A 118 -2.73 -17.18 -1.18
CA LEU A 118 -3.46 -17.62 -0.01
C LEU A 118 -2.87 -17.00 1.26
N ASP A 119 -3.72 -16.80 2.27
CA ASP A 119 -3.25 -16.40 3.58
C ASP A 119 -2.51 -17.57 4.23
N VAL A 120 -1.27 -17.33 4.67
CA VAL A 120 -0.41 -18.35 5.27
C VAL A 120 -0.64 -18.56 6.77
N ARG A 121 -1.48 -17.73 7.39
CA ARG A 121 -1.75 -17.83 8.82
C ARG A 121 -2.64 -19.04 9.14
N PRO A 122 -2.39 -19.75 10.26
CA PRO A 122 -3.24 -20.86 10.65
C PRO A 122 -4.72 -20.47 10.75
N GLY A 123 -5.60 -21.32 10.25
CA GLY A 123 -7.06 -21.11 10.26
C GLY A 123 -7.60 -20.11 9.24
N ARG A 124 -6.76 -19.59 8.33
CA ARG A 124 -7.15 -18.60 7.31
C ARG A 124 -6.93 -19.06 5.88
N ALA A 125 -6.85 -20.36 5.64
CA ALA A 125 -6.57 -20.92 4.32
C ALA A 125 -7.61 -20.55 3.22
N ALA A 126 -8.81 -20.13 3.61
CA ALA A 126 -9.84 -19.64 2.67
C ALA A 126 -9.66 -18.16 2.30
N GLU A 127 -8.86 -17.40 3.05
CA GLU A 127 -8.61 -15.99 2.77
C GLU A 127 -7.55 -15.85 1.67
N LYS A 128 -7.79 -14.91 0.76
CA LYS A 128 -6.87 -14.62 -0.35
C LYS A 128 -6.42 -13.17 -0.29
N TRP A 129 -5.24 -12.92 -0.85
CA TRP A 129 -4.64 -11.60 -0.97
C TRP A 129 -4.40 -11.25 -2.44
N LEU A 130 -4.75 -10.04 -2.82
CA LEU A 130 -4.34 -9.43 -4.07
C LEU A 130 -3.04 -8.67 -3.83
N ASN A 131 -1.96 -9.12 -4.43
CA ASN A 131 -0.66 -8.45 -4.41
C ASN A 131 -0.50 -7.69 -5.72
N VAL A 132 -0.18 -6.42 -5.65
CA VAL A 132 -0.09 -5.52 -6.81
C VAL A 132 1.29 -4.90 -6.88
N TYR A 133 1.89 -4.90 -8.06
CA TYR A 133 3.16 -4.27 -8.38
C TYR A 133 2.95 -3.25 -9.50
N LEU A 134 3.30 -2.01 -9.25
CA LEU A 134 3.26 -0.92 -10.23
C LEU A 134 4.69 -0.52 -10.55
N MET A 135 5.05 -0.54 -11.82
CA MET A 135 6.35 -0.03 -12.30
C MET A 135 6.16 1.36 -12.90
N LYS A 136 6.88 2.34 -12.38
CA LYS A 136 6.85 3.68 -12.94
C LYS A 136 7.58 3.73 -14.29
N ARG A 137 7.01 4.47 -15.22
CA ARG A 137 7.63 4.70 -16.54
C ARG A 137 9.03 5.32 -16.38
N ARG A 138 9.94 4.86 -17.21
CA ARG A 138 11.31 5.40 -17.31
C ARG A 138 11.36 6.76 -17.95
#